data_2f1f39c87f28b54f584662996371090a
#
_entry.id   2f1f39c87f28b54f584662996371090a
#
_cell.length_a   1.000
_cell.length_b   1.000
_cell.length_c   1.000
_cell.angle_alpha   90.00
_cell.angle_beta   90.00
_cell.angle_gamma   90.00
#
_symmetry.space_group_name_H-M   'P 1'
#
loop_
_entity.id
_entity.type
_entity.pdbx_description
1 polymer ?
#
loop_
_entity_poly.entity_id
_entity_poly.type
_entity_poly.pdbx_seq_one_letter_code
_entity_poly.pdbx_strand_id
1 'polypeptide(L)'
;MSLSATGQWDFETSAARENYDAALREYPAQAIIDLAALRDNMRHIVGMVKKPGSGAGGTEAMGVVKADAYGHGLVPTALAALAGGASWLGTAQSREALKLREIGIGPGRAHILTWLYNGARDPFDKLIGNDIDIAVGSLSGIAAVAHAARVAGKPARVHVKVDTGFGRNGFTPEEFDAALRSLRAETDEGLLDVVGVWSHLAVADAPDDKESVSATDAQITSFNEFVRRMESAGLPPKIRHLANTAATFTRPDIHFELVRPGIGLYGYEPDPAMGQPQDWHLTPAMVLQAQLGTVKDLPAGHSISYGRTYITRSATSTADLPVGYADGIHRSASGFNEAGTLGVEHMGGPVRIMTSEGPRIVHVSGRVCMDQCILDLCGSAAQLGVAEGDTVELFGPGRGEQYGEPTADDWARAAGTISYEIFTCLRNRIPRLYRHAYDVLGADDIRLLDSSRLI
;
A
#
# COMPACT_ATOMS: atom_id res chain seq x y z
N MET A 1 4.98 12.64 -13.45
CA MET A 1 5.64 13.96 -13.41
C MET A 1 6.38 14.09 -12.10
N SER A 2 7.69 14.21 -12.15
CA SER A 2 8.54 14.60 -11.02
C SER A 2 8.37 16.10 -10.76
N LEU A 3 8.74 16.57 -9.57
CA LEU A 3 9.03 17.99 -9.36
C LEU A 3 9.82 18.52 -10.58
N SER A 4 9.43 19.67 -11.10
CA SER A 4 10.19 20.32 -12.18
C SER A 4 11.67 20.45 -11.77
N ALA A 5 12.55 20.68 -12.74
CA ALA A 5 13.97 20.97 -12.46
C ALA A 5 14.15 22.18 -11.49
N THR A 6 13.10 22.96 -11.28
CA THR A 6 13.03 24.10 -10.36
C THR A 6 12.36 23.78 -9.02
N GLY A 7 11.98 22.52 -8.76
CA GLY A 7 11.30 22.12 -7.52
C GLY A 7 9.83 22.59 -7.41
N GLN A 8 9.22 23.05 -8.51
CA GLN A 8 7.85 23.53 -8.51
C GLN A 8 6.90 22.55 -9.21
N TRP A 9 5.67 22.46 -8.71
CA TRP A 9 4.59 21.73 -9.35
C TRP A 9 3.90 22.58 -10.42
N ASP A 10 3.65 21.99 -11.58
CA ASP A 10 2.76 22.59 -12.58
C ASP A 10 1.32 22.27 -12.24
N PHE A 11 0.53 23.29 -11.93
CA PHE A 11 -0.89 23.17 -11.61
C PHE A 11 -1.75 23.50 -12.83
N GLU A 12 -2.71 22.63 -13.12
CA GLU A 12 -3.60 22.78 -14.28
C GLU A 12 -4.64 23.89 -14.05
N THR A 13 -4.96 24.19 -12.79
CA THR A 13 -5.96 25.21 -12.43
C THR A 13 -5.50 26.06 -11.25
N SER A 14 -6.06 27.31 -11.15
CA SER A 14 -5.84 28.16 -9.97
C SER A 14 -6.36 27.50 -8.68
N ALA A 15 -7.49 26.79 -8.75
CA ALA A 15 -8.05 26.08 -7.59
C ALA A 15 -7.11 24.97 -7.10
N ALA A 16 -6.47 24.21 -7.99
CA ALA A 16 -5.46 23.20 -7.62
C ALA A 16 -4.28 23.85 -6.89
N ARG A 17 -3.81 25.00 -7.37
CA ARG A 17 -2.76 25.80 -6.73
C ARG A 17 -3.18 26.27 -5.35
N GLU A 18 -4.39 26.81 -5.22
CA GLU A 18 -4.93 27.30 -3.94
C GLU A 18 -5.06 26.18 -2.91
N ASN A 19 -5.51 24.99 -3.31
CA ASN A 19 -5.61 23.81 -2.46
C ASN A 19 -4.22 23.35 -1.98
N TYR A 20 -3.24 23.32 -2.87
CA TYR A 20 -1.85 23.00 -2.53
C TYR A 20 -1.27 24.01 -1.54
N ASP A 21 -1.41 25.31 -1.79
CA ASP A 21 -0.92 26.37 -0.92
C ASP A 21 -1.66 26.36 0.44
N ALA A 22 -2.95 25.97 0.46
CA ALA A 22 -3.70 25.79 1.69
C ALA A 22 -3.15 24.62 2.52
N ALA A 23 -2.86 23.49 1.88
CA ALA A 23 -2.28 22.32 2.54
C ALA A 23 -0.88 22.61 3.11
N LEU A 24 -0.06 23.42 2.41
CA LEU A 24 1.24 23.88 2.93
C LEU A 24 1.10 24.75 4.17
N ARG A 25 0.05 25.58 4.25
CA ARG A 25 -0.25 26.36 5.47
C ARG A 25 -0.77 25.50 6.63
N GLU A 26 -1.44 24.39 6.31
CA GLU A 26 -1.92 23.43 7.31
C GLU A 26 -0.75 22.64 7.92
N TYR A 27 0.16 22.12 7.09
CA TYR A 27 1.31 21.35 7.52
C TYR A 27 2.46 21.45 6.51
N PRO A 28 3.72 21.57 6.95
CA PRO A 28 4.85 21.79 6.06
C PRO A 28 5.27 20.56 5.22
N ALA A 29 4.57 19.45 5.33
CA ALA A 29 4.78 18.26 4.53
C ALA A 29 3.48 17.76 3.90
N GLN A 30 3.53 17.15 2.73
CA GLN A 30 2.38 16.60 2.00
C GLN A 30 2.73 15.24 1.39
N ALA A 31 1.75 14.33 1.39
CA ALA A 31 1.76 13.14 0.57
C ALA A 31 0.89 13.40 -0.67
N ILE A 32 1.51 13.52 -1.82
CA ILE A 32 0.83 13.76 -3.09
C ILE A 32 0.59 12.42 -3.78
N ILE A 33 -0.67 12.11 -4.05
CA ILE A 33 -1.12 10.84 -4.62
C ILE A 33 -1.54 11.06 -6.06
N ASP A 34 -0.93 10.35 -6.99
CA ASP A 34 -1.28 10.37 -8.40
C ASP A 34 -2.35 9.32 -8.72
N LEU A 35 -3.60 9.76 -8.91
CA LEU A 35 -4.71 8.87 -9.24
C LEU A 35 -4.59 8.27 -10.64
N ALA A 36 -3.90 8.95 -11.58
CA ALA A 36 -3.63 8.40 -12.89
C ALA A 36 -2.66 7.23 -12.83
N ALA A 37 -1.61 7.33 -12.00
CA ALA A 37 -0.70 6.21 -11.78
C ALA A 37 -1.43 5.00 -11.17
N LEU A 38 -2.27 5.20 -10.14
CA LEU A 38 -3.07 4.11 -9.54
C LEU A 38 -3.99 3.45 -10.58
N ARG A 39 -4.74 4.24 -11.38
CA ARG A 39 -5.59 3.74 -12.45
C ARG A 39 -4.80 2.94 -13.48
N ASP A 40 -3.66 3.46 -13.91
CA ASP A 40 -2.90 2.88 -15.02
C ASP A 40 -2.15 1.61 -14.58
N ASN A 41 -1.63 1.57 -13.34
CA ASN A 41 -1.12 0.35 -12.72
C ASN A 41 -2.20 -0.75 -12.67
N MET A 42 -3.40 -0.40 -12.21
CA MET A 42 -4.50 -1.36 -12.16
C MET A 42 -4.92 -1.81 -13.57
N ARG A 43 -5.01 -0.88 -14.52
CA ARG A 43 -5.33 -1.19 -15.92
C ARG A 43 -4.31 -2.12 -16.55
N HIS A 44 -3.02 -1.89 -16.27
CA HIS A 44 -1.94 -2.76 -16.72
C HIS A 44 -2.12 -4.19 -16.18
N ILE A 45 -2.32 -4.34 -14.87
CA ILE A 45 -2.55 -5.61 -14.19
C ILE A 45 -3.78 -6.33 -14.77
N VAL A 46 -4.90 -5.63 -14.91
CA VAL A 46 -6.12 -6.17 -15.52
C VAL A 46 -5.87 -6.64 -16.95
N GLY A 47 -5.13 -5.85 -17.75
CA GLY A 47 -4.76 -6.21 -19.12
C GLY A 47 -3.89 -7.46 -19.20
N MET A 48 -2.97 -7.61 -18.26
CA MET A 48 -2.04 -8.75 -18.19
C MET A 48 -2.76 -10.07 -17.83
N VAL A 49 -3.72 -10.04 -16.91
CA VAL A 49 -4.42 -11.26 -16.45
C VAL A 49 -5.57 -11.68 -17.35
N LYS A 50 -6.14 -10.75 -18.13
CA LYS A 50 -7.17 -11.05 -19.14
C LYS A 50 -6.52 -11.69 -20.37
N LYS A 51 -6.48 -13.01 -20.42
CA LYS A 51 -5.94 -13.73 -21.59
C LYS A 51 -6.84 -13.49 -22.82
N PRO A 52 -6.26 -13.21 -24.02
CA PRO A 52 -7.01 -13.23 -25.28
C PRO A 52 -7.69 -14.59 -25.47
N GLY A 53 -9.01 -14.62 -25.65
CA GLY A 53 -9.77 -15.84 -25.89
C GLY A 53 -10.29 -16.56 -24.64
N SER A 54 -10.04 -16.08 -23.41
CA SER A 54 -10.83 -16.46 -22.26
C SER A 54 -12.22 -15.88 -22.47
N GLY A 55 -13.23 -16.76 -22.65
CA GLY A 55 -14.63 -16.37 -22.83
C GLY A 55 -15.16 -15.54 -21.64
N ALA A 56 -16.49 -15.45 -21.46
CA ALA A 56 -17.15 -14.69 -20.39
C ALA A 56 -16.72 -15.02 -18.94
N GLY A 57 -15.65 -15.77 -18.72
CA GLY A 57 -15.06 -16.22 -17.46
C GLY A 57 -13.55 -15.97 -17.36
N GLY A 58 -13.03 -14.86 -17.89
CA GLY A 58 -11.60 -14.49 -17.73
C GLY A 58 -11.24 -14.14 -16.29
N THR A 59 -9.93 -14.17 -15.97
CA THR A 59 -9.42 -13.78 -14.65
C THR A 59 -9.77 -12.33 -14.34
N GLU A 60 -10.36 -12.10 -13.17
CA GLU A 60 -10.67 -10.78 -12.63
C GLU A 60 -9.52 -10.29 -11.73
N ALA A 61 -9.51 -9.00 -11.40
CA ALA A 61 -8.53 -8.43 -10.51
C ALA A 61 -9.19 -7.66 -9.36
N MET A 62 -8.67 -7.92 -8.15
CA MET A 62 -9.08 -7.27 -6.92
C MET A 62 -8.08 -6.17 -6.56
N GLY A 63 -8.50 -4.90 -6.57
CA GLY A 63 -7.72 -3.82 -5.98
C GLY A 63 -7.71 -3.97 -4.45
N VAL A 64 -6.56 -4.31 -3.86
CA VAL A 64 -6.43 -4.45 -2.41
C VAL A 64 -6.18 -3.09 -1.78
N VAL A 65 -7.20 -2.54 -1.11
CA VAL A 65 -7.23 -1.18 -0.54
C VAL A 65 -7.28 -1.13 0.99
N LYS A 66 -6.86 -2.20 1.66
CA LYS A 66 -6.74 -2.27 3.13
C LYS A 66 -5.77 -1.22 3.69
N ALA A 67 -5.85 -0.94 4.98
CA ALA A 67 -4.98 -0.02 5.72
C ALA A 67 -4.99 1.39 5.10
N ASP A 68 -6.19 1.94 4.90
CA ASP A 68 -6.40 3.22 4.21
C ASP A 68 -5.74 3.25 2.82
N ALA A 69 -5.91 2.15 2.06
CA ALA A 69 -5.24 1.93 0.78
C ALA A 69 -3.72 2.11 0.88
N TYR A 70 -3.08 1.37 1.80
CA TYR A 70 -1.64 1.49 2.08
C TYR A 70 -1.23 2.94 2.37
N GLY A 71 -2.05 3.69 3.10
CA GLY A 71 -1.81 5.09 3.44
C GLY A 71 -2.04 6.10 2.31
N HIS A 72 -2.52 5.66 1.14
CA HIS A 72 -2.81 6.53 -0.02
C HIS A 72 -4.21 7.16 0.02
N GLY A 73 -5.07 6.76 0.98
CA GLY A 73 -6.46 7.19 1.07
C GLY A 73 -7.43 6.19 0.45
N LEU A 74 -8.29 5.60 1.29
CA LEU A 74 -9.18 4.49 0.94
C LEU A 74 -10.08 4.82 -0.27
N VAL A 75 -10.80 5.94 -0.18
CA VAL A 75 -11.83 6.28 -1.17
C VAL A 75 -11.24 6.65 -2.53
N PRO A 76 -10.30 7.61 -2.62
CA PRO A 76 -9.71 8.00 -3.91
C PRO A 76 -9.03 6.83 -4.62
N THR A 77 -8.30 6.00 -3.87
CA THR A 77 -7.61 4.82 -4.43
C THR A 77 -8.60 3.76 -4.91
N ALA A 78 -9.67 3.49 -4.15
CA ALA A 78 -10.70 2.53 -4.59
C ALA A 78 -11.35 2.98 -5.91
N LEU A 79 -11.68 4.26 -6.03
CA LEU A 79 -12.25 4.83 -7.26
C LEU A 79 -11.28 4.75 -8.43
N ALA A 80 -9.99 5.07 -8.22
CA ALA A 80 -8.96 4.95 -9.25
C ALA A 80 -8.75 3.49 -9.69
N ALA A 81 -8.75 2.53 -8.75
CA ALA A 81 -8.65 1.10 -9.06
C ALA A 81 -9.84 0.63 -9.92
N LEU A 82 -11.06 1.06 -9.60
CA LEU A 82 -12.26 0.76 -10.40
C LEU A 82 -12.18 1.39 -11.79
N ALA A 83 -11.71 2.62 -11.90
CA ALA A 83 -11.45 3.28 -13.19
C ALA A 83 -10.36 2.55 -14.01
N GLY A 84 -9.43 1.86 -13.35
CA GLY A 84 -8.43 0.97 -13.95
C GLY A 84 -8.96 -0.40 -14.36
N GLY A 85 -10.24 -0.72 -14.03
CA GLY A 85 -10.90 -1.95 -14.45
C GLY A 85 -10.91 -3.06 -13.38
N ALA A 86 -10.59 -2.76 -12.11
CA ALA A 86 -10.85 -3.68 -11.01
C ALA A 86 -12.35 -3.94 -10.90
N SER A 87 -12.74 -5.20 -10.72
CA SER A 87 -14.13 -5.61 -10.47
C SER A 87 -14.37 -5.95 -8.99
N TRP A 88 -13.29 -6.07 -8.23
CA TRP A 88 -13.27 -6.36 -6.80
C TRP A 88 -12.45 -5.34 -6.04
N LEU A 89 -12.86 -5.08 -4.79
CA LEU A 89 -12.07 -4.34 -3.80
C LEU A 89 -11.83 -5.24 -2.58
N GLY A 90 -10.58 -5.27 -2.11
CA GLY A 90 -10.18 -6.09 -0.98
C GLY A 90 -9.82 -5.23 0.24
N THR A 91 -10.51 -5.45 1.36
CA THR A 91 -10.23 -4.75 2.62
C THR A 91 -9.86 -5.74 3.72
N ALA A 92 -9.06 -5.31 4.68
CA ALA A 92 -8.75 -6.16 5.82
C ALA A 92 -9.85 -6.12 6.88
N GLN A 93 -10.43 -4.97 7.13
CA GLN A 93 -11.36 -4.74 8.24
C GLN A 93 -12.77 -4.39 7.75
N SER A 94 -13.77 -4.85 8.49
CA SER A 94 -15.19 -4.62 8.23
C SER A 94 -15.54 -3.14 8.04
N ARG A 95 -14.92 -2.25 8.83
CA ARG A 95 -15.14 -0.80 8.76
C ARG A 95 -14.72 -0.19 7.41
N GLU A 96 -13.63 -0.70 6.79
CA GLU A 96 -13.17 -0.22 5.49
C GLU A 96 -14.17 -0.63 4.40
N ALA A 97 -14.63 -1.90 4.43
CA ALA A 97 -15.64 -2.40 3.50
C ALA A 97 -16.96 -1.63 3.60
N LEU A 98 -17.45 -1.41 4.83
CA LEU A 98 -18.67 -0.63 5.07
C LEU A 98 -18.52 0.81 4.60
N LYS A 99 -17.36 1.45 4.81
CA LYS A 99 -17.10 2.80 4.33
C LYS A 99 -17.20 2.91 2.81
N LEU A 100 -16.67 1.95 2.08
CA LEU A 100 -16.78 1.91 0.61
C LEU A 100 -18.24 1.80 0.14
N ARG A 101 -19.07 1.02 0.81
CA ARG A 101 -20.51 0.95 0.52
C ARG A 101 -21.25 2.24 0.89
N GLU A 102 -20.94 2.81 2.05
CA GLU A 102 -21.53 4.07 2.55
C GLU A 102 -21.34 5.24 1.58
N ILE A 103 -20.18 5.34 0.94
CA ILE A 103 -19.91 6.39 -0.04
C ILE A 103 -20.55 6.14 -1.42
N GLY A 104 -21.25 5.03 -1.62
CA GLY A 104 -22.00 4.76 -2.84
C GLY A 104 -21.34 3.80 -3.84
N ILE A 105 -20.24 3.12 -3.48
CA ILE A 105 -19.74 2.00 -4.31
C ILE A 105 -20.68 0.81 -4.11
N GLY A 106 -21.74 0.72 -4.90
CA GLY A 106 -22.78 -0.31 -4.82
C GLY A 106 -22.32 -1.69 -5.33
N PRO A 107 -23.08 -2.77 -5.01
CA PRO A 107 -22.74 -4.14 -5.43
C PRO A 107 -22.74 -4.34 -6.95
N GLY A 108 -23.52 -3.55 -7.69
CA GLY A 108 -23.49 -3.55 -9.16
C GLY A 108 -22.25 -2.91 -9.78
N ARG A 109 -21.45 -2.20 -8.99
CA ARG A 109 -20.22 -1.56 -9.45
C ARG A 109 -18.98 -2.36 -9.10
N ALA A 110 -18.93 -2.92 -7.90
CA ALA A 110 -17.82 -3.75 -7.44
C ALA A 110 -18.24 -4.74 -6.36
N HIS A 111 -17.69 -5.93 -6.40
CA HIS A 111 -17.65 -6.83 -5.25
C HIS A 111 -16.67 -6.29 -4.21
N ILE A 112 -16.98 -6.47 -2.92
CA ILE A 112 -16.07 -6.12 -1.83
C ILE A 112 -15.87 -7.33 -0.95
N LEU A 113 -14.62 -7.74 -0.73
CA LEU A 113 -14.25 -8.81 0.18
C LEU A 113 -13.52 -8.26 1.40
N THR A 114 -13.94 -8.67 2.61
CA THR A 114 -13.22 -8.39 3.86
C THR A 114 -12.81 -9.69 4.55
N TRP A 115 -11.65 -9.71 5.27
CA TRP A 115 -11.08 -10.98 5.75
C TRP A 115 -10.56 -11.00 7.18
N LEU A 116 -10.49 -9.87 7.89
CA LEU A 116 -10.18 -9.86 9.33
C LEU A 116 -11.44 -9.50 10.11
N TYR A 117 -11.77 -10.34 11.07
CA TYR A 117 -12.93 -10.14 11.91
C TYR A 117 -12.71 -10.71 13.33
N ASN A 118 -13.47 -10.20 14.27
CA ASN A 118 -13.72 -10.80 15.56
C ASN A 118 -15.17 -11.31 15.61
N GLY A 119 -15.36 -12.61 15.62
CA GLY A 119 -16.66 -13.23 15.53
C GLY A 119 -17.71 -12.77 16.56
N ALA A 120 -17.25 -12.25 17.70
CA ALA A 120 -18.12 -11.73 18.77
C ALA A 120 -18.50 -10.25 18.61
N ARG A 121 -17.81 -9.48 17.75
CA ARG A 121 -17.92 -8.00 17.73
C ARG A 121 -18.15 -7.39 16.36
N ASP A 122 -17.77 -8.08 15.30
CA ASP A 122 -17.93 -7.54 13.94
C ASP A 122 -19.41 -7.48 13.54
N PRO A 123 -19.82 -6.42 12.82
CA PRO A 123 -21.19 -6.20 12.41
C PRO A 123 -21.53 -7.04 11.14
N PHE A 124 -21.53 -8.36 11.26
CA PHE A 124 -21.78 -9.26 10.12
C PHE A 124 -23.15 -9.03 9.49
N ASP A 125 -24.17 -8.70 10.27
CA ASP A 125 -25.50 -8.31 9.79
C ASP A 125 -25.44 -7.13 8.83
N LYS A 126 -24.62 -6.10 9.15
CA LYS A 126 -24.40 -4.94 8.27
C LYS A 126 -23.59 -5.31 7.04
N LEU A 127 -22.57 -6.17 7.17
CA LEU A 127 -21.80 -6.66 6.01
C LEU A 127 -22.71 -7.39 5.03
N ILE A 128 -23.52 -8.31 5.53
CA ILE A 128 -24.48 -9.09 4.73
C ILE A 128 -25.51 -8.17 4.10
N GLY A 129 -26.10 -7.25 4.87
CA GLY A 129 -27.09 -6.28 4.39
C GLY A 129 -26.58 -5.40 3.25
N ASN A 130 -25.27 -5.13 3.23
CA ASN A 130 -24.60 -4.30 2.22
C ASN A 130 -23.90 -5.10 1.10
N ASP A 131 -24.20 -6.39 0.93
CA ASP A 131 -23.59 -7.24 -0.11
C ASP A 131 -22.06 -7.25 -0.08
N ILE A 132 -21.48 -7.36 1.11
CA ILE A 132 -20.04 -7.49 1.32
C ILE A 132 -19.72 -8.96 1.53
N ASP A 133 -18.80 -9.50 0.74
CA ASP A 133 -18.32 -10.87 0.86
C ASP A 133 -17.41 -11.00 2.08
N ILE A 134 -17.53 -12.10 2.81
CA ILE A 134 -16.84 -12.31 4.08
C ILE A 134 -15.92 -13.53 3.95
N ALA A 135 -14.63 -13.37 4.25
CA ALA A 135 -13.75 -14.51 4.34
C ALA A 135 -13.98 -15.26 5.66
N VAL A 136 -14.13 -16.58 5.60
CA VAL A 136 -14.28 -17.45 6.77
C VAL A 136 -13.11 -18.44 6.85
N GLY A 137 -12.46 -18.55 8.00
CA GLY A 137 -11.27 -19.39 8.19
C GLY A 137 -11.24 -20.08 9.55
N SER A 138 -12.40 -20.22 10.22
CA SER A 138 -12.57 -20.97 11.46
C SER A 138 -14.01 -21.44 11.63
N LEU A 139 -14.24 -22.51 12.39
CA LEU A 139 -15.59 -23.01 12.70
C LEU A 139 -16.43 -21.95 13.43
N SER A 140 -15.83 -21.23 14.36
CA SER A 140 -16.51 -20.12 15.05
C SER A 140 -16.89 -18.98 14.10
N GLY A 141 -16.05 -18.71 13.08
CA GLY A 141 -16.35 -17.73 12.04
C GLY A 141 -17.54 -18.16 11.18
N ILE A 142 -17.62 -19.43 10.75
CA ILE A 142 -18.77 -19.98 10.03
C ILE A 142 -20.03 -19.79 10.85
N ALA A 143 -20.03 -20.22 12.12
CA ALA A 143 -21.20 -20.15 13.00
C ALA A 143 -21.66 -18.68 13.23
N ALA A 144 -20.72 -17.75 13.43
CA ALA A 144 -21.02 -16.34 13.63
C ALA A 144 -21.64 -15.69 12.38
N VAL A 145 -21.11 -15.97 11.20
CA VAL A 145 -21.63 -15.44 9.92
C VAL A 145 -23.00 -16.05 9.61
N ALA A 146 -23.20 -17.37 9.83
CA ALA A 146 -24.50 -18.03 9.62
C ALA A 146 -25.57 -17.48 10.59
N HIS A 147 -25.21 -17.25 11.86
CA HIS A 147 -26.12 -16.60 12.82
C HIS A 147 -26.53 -15.21 12.33
N ALA A 148 -25.57 -14.39 11.89
CA ALA A 148 -25.87 -13.05 11.38
C ALA A 148 -26.71 -13.08 10.09
N ALA A 149 -26.50 -14.06 9.20
CA ALA A 149 -27.32 -14.27 8.00
C ALA A 149 -28.78 -14.57 8.38
N ARG A 150 -29.00 -15.40 9.41
CA ARG A 150 -30.34 -15.68 9.93
C ARG A 150 -31.01 -14.43 10.48
N VAL A 151 -30.28 -13.58 11.21
CA VAL A 151 -30.78 -12.29 11.73
C VAL A 151 -31.07 -11.31 10.59
N ALA A 152 -30.20 -11.24 9.59
CA ALA A 152 -30.36 -10.37 8.43
C ALA A 152 -31.47 -10.83 7.46
N GLY A 153 -31.93 -12.09 7.56
CA GLY A 153 -32.90 -12.69 6.64
C GLY A 153 -32.37 -12.82 5.21
N LYS A 154 -31.06 -12.92 5.04
CA LYS A 154 -30.37 -12.93 3.76
C LYS A 154 -29.12 -13.82 3.84
N PRO A 155 -28.85 -14.68 2.82
CA PRO A 155 -27.66 -15.50 2.82
C PRO A 155 -26.38 -14.64 2.78
N ALA A 156 -25.38 -15.05 3.57
CA ALA A 156 -24.08 -14.44 3.54
C ALA A 156 -23.24 -15.05 2.40
N ARG A 157 -22.62 -14.20 1.60
CA ARG A 157 -21.64 -14.60 0.58
C ARG A 157 -20.28 -14.79 1.27
N VAL A 158 -19.74 -16.02 1.18
CA VAL A 158 -18.51 -16.35 1.91
C VAL A 158 -17.40 -16.88 1.00
N HIS A 159 -16.16 -16.49 1.33
CA HIS A 159 -14.95 -17.05 0.75
C HIS A 159 -14.22 -17.85 1.82
N VAL A 160 -14.08 -19.16 1.58
CA VAL A 160 -13.43 -20.07 2.52
C VAL A 160 -11.91 -19.85 2.47
N LYS A 161 -11.33 -19.50 3.60
CA LYS A 161 -9.88 -19.37 3.72
C LYS A 161 -9.25 -20.64 4.21
N VAL A 162 -8.25 -21.14 3.47
CA VAL A 162 -7.47 -22.32 3.80
C VAL A 162 -6.01 -21.96 4.06
N ASP A 163 -5.38 -22.64 5.01
CA ASP A 163 -3.95 -22.51 5.30
C ASP A 163 -3.18 -23.55 4.51
N THR A 164 -2.43 -23.10 3.54
CA THR A 164 -1.60 -23.94 2.68
C THR A 164 -0.13 -23.97 3.10
N GLY A 165 0.18 -23.43 4.30
CA GLY A 165 1.55 -23.38 4.81
C GLY A 165 2.05 -21.97 5.16
N PHE A 166 1.16 -20.95 5.16
CA PHE A 166 1.51 -19.60 5.62
C PHE A 166 1.53 -19.49 7.15
N GLY A 167 0.70 -20.29 7.86
CA GLY A 167 0.66 -20.35 9.32
C GLY A 167 0.05 -19.13 10.01
N ARG A 168 -0.79 -18.33 9.30
CA ARG A 168 -1.36 -17.09 9.85
C ARG A 168 -2.81 -17.25 10.28
N ASN A 169 -3.66 -17.73 9.40
CA ASN A 169 -5.08 -18.06 9.64
C ASN A 169 -5.62 -18.86 8.44
N GLY A 170 -6.82 -19.45 8.58
CA GLY A 170 -7.43 -20.34 7.61
C GLY A 170 -7.52 -21.76 8.14
N PHE A 171 -8.37 -22.57 7.52
CA PHE A 171 -8.52 -23.96 7.90
C PHE A 171 -7.28 -24.78 7.53
N THR A 172 -6.75 -25.55 8.47
CA THR A 172 -5.70 -26.55 8.22
C THR A 172 -6.31 -27.79 7.54
N PRO A 173 -5.50 -28.65 6.91
CA PRO A 173 -5.97 -29.92 6.33
C PRO A 173 -6.74 -30.80 7.32
N GLU A 174 -6.34 -30.81 8.61
CA GLU A 174 -6.92 -31.61 9.69
C GLU A 174 -8.30 -31.09 10.11
N GLU A 175 -8.50 -29.76 10.11
CA GLU A 175 -9.76 -29.13 10.51
C GLU A 175 -10.78 -29.10 9.36
N PHE A 176 -10.34 -29.31 8.12
CA PHE A 176 -11.14 -28.98 6.95
C PHE A 176 -12.37 -29.84 6.76
N ASP A 177 -12.35 -31.13 7.15
CA ASP A 177 -13.54 -31.97 7.08
C ASP A 177 -14.67 -31.50 8.03
N ALA A 178 -14.31 -30.98 9.20
CA ALA A 178 -15.26 -30.38 10.11
C ALA A 178 -15.82 -29.07 9.52
N ALA A 179 -14.95 -28.27 8.88
CA ALA A 179 -15.35 -27.04 8.17
C ALA A 179 -16.33 -27.34 7.02
N LEU A 180 -16.03 -28.35 6.19
CA LEU A 180 -16.90 -28.76 5.08
C LEU A 180 -18.29 -29.20 5.55
N ARG A 181 -18.36 -29.98 6.64
CA ARG A 181 -19.66 -30.37 7.23
C ARG A 181 -20.45 -29.16 7.73
N SER A 182 -19.78 -28.22 8.40
CA SER A 182 -20.43 -26.99 8.89
C SER A 182 -20.88 -26.09 7.73
N LEU A 183 -20.02 -25.83 6.76
CA LEU A 183 -20.36 -25.05 5.55
C LEU A 183 -21.55 -25.68 4.81
N ARG A 184 -21.55 -27.00 4.64
CA ARG A 184 -22.63 -27.71 3.94
C ARG A 184 -23.96 -27.56 4.68
N ALA A 185 -24.00 -27.76 5.99
CA ALA A 185 -25.19 -27.62 6.80
C ALA A 185 -25.80 -26.20 6.68
N GLU A 186 -24.96 -25.15 6.84
CA GLU A 186 -25.43 -23.77 6.76
C GLU A 186 -25.82 -23.35 5.32
N THR A 187 -25.22 -23.98 4.30
CA THR A 187 -25.60 -23.78 2.89
C THR A 187 -26.95 -24.45 2.58
N ASP A 188 -27.17 -25.66 3.10
CA ASP A 188 -28.43 -26.37 2.92
C ASP A 188 -29.62 -25.67 3.64
N GLU A 189 -29.33 -24.95 4.74
CA GLU A 189 -30.31 -24.07 5.41
C GLU A 189 -30.50 -22.71 4.66
N GLY A 190 -29.77 -22.45 3.60
CA GLY A 190 -29.86 -21.20 2.83
C GLY A 190 -29.24 -19.98 3.54
N LEU A 191 -28.37 -20.20 4.53
CA LEU A 191 -27.72 -19.12 5.30
C LEU A 191 -26.38 -18.67 4.70
N LEU A 192 -25.69 -19.59 4.01
CA LEU A 192 -24.42 -19.27 3.34
C LEU A 192 -24.49 -19.54 1.84
N ASP A 193 -23.93 -18.63 1.03
CA ASP A 193 -23.53 -18.86 -0.36
C ASP A 193 -22.01 -18.95 -0.39
N VAL A 194 -21.47 -20.17 -0.59
CA VAL A 194 -20.02 -20.40 -0.69
C VAL A 194 -19.55 -19.95 -2.08
N VAL A 195 -19.08 -18.70 -2.18
CA VAL A 195 -18.68 -18.05 -3.42
C VAL A 195 -17.29 -18.48 -3.83
N GLY A 196 -16.35 -18.53 -2.89
CA GLY A 196 -14.96 -18.74 -3.24
C GLY A 196 -14.13 -19.49 -2.21
N VAL A 197 -12.92 -19.86 -2.64
CA VAL A 197 -11.85 -20.40 -1.80
C VAL A 197 -10.55 -19.67 -2.07
N TRP A 198 -9.76 -19.45 -1.01
CA TRP A 198 -8.52 -18.71 -1.14
C TRP A 198 -7.47 -19.06 -0.07
N SER A 199 -6.23 -18.78 -0.43
CA SER A 199 -5.10 -18.81 0.49
C SER A 199 -4.15 -17.64 0.25
N HIS A 200 -3.01 -17.64 0.89
CA HIS A 200 -1.97 -16.62 0.72
C HIS A 200 -0.60 -17.29 0.62
N LEU A 201 0.21 -16.83 -0.34
CA LEU A 201 1.55 -17.35 -0.58
C LEU A 201 2.55 -16.68 0.37
N ALA A 202 3.49 -17.47 0.86
CA ALA A 202 4.46 -17.02 1.86
C ALA A 202 5.70 -16.36 1.25
N VAL A 203 6.20 -16.92 0.13
CA VAL A 203 7.52 -16.60 -0.45
C VAL A 203 7.47 -16.49 -1.99
N ALA A 204 6.33 -16.05 -2.55
CA ALA A 204 6.19 -15.89 -4.00
C ALA A 204 6.98 -14.67 -4.54
N ASP A 205 7.50 -13.83 -3.66
CA ASP A 205 8.34 -12.65 -3.93
C ASP A 205 9.82 -12.97 -4.11
N ALA A 206 10.22 -14.25 -4.01
CA ALA A 206 11.55 -14.74 -4.35
C ALA A 206 11.49 -15.77 -5.50
N PRO A 207 11.11 -15.36 -6.74
CA PRO A 207 10.86 -16.28 -7.84
C PRO A 207 12.13 -16.96 -8.40
N ASP A 208 13.30 -16.42 -8.10
CA ASP A 208 14.59 -16.97 -8.55
C ASP A 208 15.25 -17.88 -7.50
N ASP A 209 14.73 -17.90 -6.26
CA ASP A 209 15.22 -18.78 -5.20
C ASP A 209 14.53 -20.15 -5.27
N LYS A 210 15.32 -21.20 -5.46
CA LYS A 210 14.80 -22.57 -5.66
C LYS A 210 14.00 -23.10 -4.45
N GLU A 211 14.38 -22.73 -3.25
CA GLU A 211 13.68 -23.16 -2.03
C GLU A 211 12.32 -22.46 -1.94
N SER A 212 12.28 -21.18 -2.20
CA SER A 212 11.05 -20.37 -2.26
C SER A 212 10.09 -20.83 -3.35
N VAL A 213 10.62 -21.15 -4.54
CA VAL A 213 9.82 -21.72 -5.64
C VAL A 213 9.22 -23.05 -5.21
N SER A 214 10.03 -23.95 -4.62
CA SER A 214 9.55 -25.28 -4.14
C SER A 214 8.49 -25.13 -3.05
N ALA A 215 8.66 -24.19 -2.12
CA ALA A 215 7.67 -23.90 -1.07
C ALA A 215 6.37 -23.35 -1.65
N THR A 216 6.47 -22.45 -2.64
CA THR A 216 5.32 -21.92 -3.37
C THR A 216 4.56 -23.03 -4.12
N ASP A 217 5.26 -23.96 -4.80
CA ASP A 217 4.65 -25.09 -5.51
C ASP A 217 3.96 -26.07 -4.53
N ALA A 218 4.54 -26.28 -3.34
CA ALA A 218 3.91 -27.06 -2.29
C ALA A 218 2.61 -26.39 -1.80
N GLN A 219 2.57 -25.06 -1.63
CA GLN A 219 1.36 -24.32 -1.28
C GLN A 219 0.28 -24.44 -2.38
N ILE A 220 0.67 -24.37 -3.65
CA ILE A 220 -0.24 -24.55 -4.79
C ILE A 220 -0.83 -25.96 -4.80
N THR A 221 -0.01 -26.97 -4.57
CA THR A 221 -0.44 -28.36 -4.48
C THR A 221 -1.46 -28.56 -3.35
N SER A 222 -1.15 -28.04 -2.16
CA SER A 222 -2.07 -28.04 -1.01
C SER A 222 -3.38 -27.31 -1.32
N PHE A 223 -3.33 -26.15 -1.96
CA PHE A 223 -4.51 -25.39 -2.35
C PHE A 223 -5.44 -26.20 -3.27
N ASN A 224 -4.88 -26.83 -4.29
CA ASN A 224 -5.64 -27.67 -5.22
C ASN A 224 -6.28 -28.89 -4.52
N GLU A 225 -5.65 -29.41 -3.46
CA GLU A 225 -6.26 -30.47 -2.64
C GLU A 225 -7.48 -29.96 -1.87
N PHE A 226 -7.40 -28.78 -1.24
CA PHE A 226 -8.56 -28.14 -0.62
C PHE A 226 -9.72 -27.94 -1.58
N VAL A 227 -9.43 -27.45 -2.81
CA VAL A 227 -10.44 -27.29 -3.87
C VAL A 227 -11.14 -28.61 -4.18
N ARG A 228 -10.38 -29.70 -4.42
CA ARG A 228 -10.93 -31.03 -4.70
C ARG A 228 -11.80 -31.56 -3.54
N ARG A 229 -11.40 -31.32 -2.29
CA ARG A 229 -12.21 -31.70 -1.12
C ARG A 229 -13.52 -30.93 -1.05
N MET A 230 -13.53 -29.62 -1.38
CA MET A 230 -14.77 -28.83 -1.50
C MET A 230 -15.69 -29.38 -2.57
N GLU A 231 -15.17 -29.66 -3.77
CA GLU A 231 -15.93 -30.23 -4.88
C GLU A 231 -16.55 -31.59 -4.48
N SER A 232 -15.77 -32.46 -3.84
CA SER A 232 -16.23 -33.76 -3.38
C SER A 232 -17.30 -33.66 -2.29
N ALA A 233 -17.27 -32.60 -1.48
CA ALA A 233 -18.29 -32.32 -0.46
C ALA A 233 -19.56 -31.63 -1.04
N GLY A 234 -19.64 -31.43 -2.36
CA GLY A 234 -20.75 -30.75 -3.02
C GLY A 234 -20.79 -29.23 -2.81
N LEU A 235 -19.64 -28.64 -2.53
CA LEU A 235 -19.43 -27.18 -2.36
C LEU A 235 -18.40 -26.65 -3.38
N PRO A 236 -18.60 -26.84 -4.71
CA PRO A 236 -17.64 -26.38 -5.70
C PRO A 236 -17.51 -24.85 -5.63
N PRO A 237 -16.28 -24.30 -5.41
CA PRO A 237 -16.09 -22.87 -5.35
C PRO A 237 -16.24 -22.26 -6.75
N LYS A 238 -17.00 -21.16 -6.86
CA LYS A 238 -17.14 -20.39 -8.11
C LYS A 238 -15.89 -19.59 -8.43
N ILE A 239 -15.16 -19.17 -7.39
CA ILE A 239 -13.97 -18.30 -7.48
C ILE A 239 -12.84 -18.90 -6.65
N ARG A 240 -11.72 -19.19 -7.29
CA ARG A 240 -10.46 -19.56 -6.65
C ARG A 240 -9.53 -18.35 -6.73
N HIS A 241 -8.88 -18.00 -5.62
CA HIS A 241 -7.93 -16.90 -5.65
C HIS A 241 -6.74 -17.14 -4.72
N LEU A 242 -5.55 -17.22 -5.30
CA LEU A 242 -4.30 -17.51 -4.61
C LEU A 242 -3.25 -16.39 -4.84
N ALA A 243 -3.10 -15.91 -6.08
CA ALA A 243 -2.07 -14.98 -6.49
C ALA A 243 -2.18 -13.62 -5.76
N ASN A 244 -1.13 -13.26 -5.02
CA ASN A 244 -0.84 -11.90 -4.55
C ASN A 244 -0.12 -11.10 -5.66
N THR A 245 0.45 -9.91 -5.37
CA THR A 245 1.17 -9.13 -6.39
C THR A 245 2.29 -9.95 -7.05
N ALA A 246 3.18 -10.56 -6.27
CA ALA A 246 4.29 -11.35 -6.80
C ALA A 246 3.80 -12.43 -7.77
N ALA A 247 2.89 -13.29 -7.31
CA ALA A 247 2.37 -14.37 -8.12
C ALA A 247 1.50 -13.89 -9.29
N THR A 248 0.89 -12.70 -9.20
CA THR A 248 0.20 -12.10 -10.34
C THR A 248 1.15 -11.83 -11.50
N PHE A 249 2.39 -11.41 -11.22
CA PHE A 249 3.39 -11.15 -12.26
C PHE A 249 4.17 -12.40 -12.69
N THR A 250 4.47 -13.31 -11.76
CA THR A 250 5.43 -14.41 -11.99
C THR A 250 4.78 -15.78 -12.20
N ARG A 251 3.51 -15.98 -11.83
CA ARG A 251 2.84 -17.29 -11.81
C ARG A 251 1.47 -17.23 -12.50
N PRO A 252 1.43 -17.09 -13.84
CA PRO A 252 0.16 -17.03 -14.59
C PRO A 252 -0.65 -18.34 -14.51
N ASP A 253 -0.02 -19.45 -14.13
CA ASP A 253 -0.64 -20.76 -13.92
C ASP A 253 -1.64 -20.78 -12.73
N ILE A 254 -1.52 -19.84 -11.79
CA ILE A 254 -2.39 -19.75 -10.60
C ILE A 254 -3.21 -18.45 -10.52
N HIS A 255 -3.42 -17.77 -11.63
CA HIS A 255 -4.33 -16.61 -11.65
C HIS A 255 -5.76 -17.02 -11.29
N PHE A 256 -6.15 -18.25 -11.66
CA PHE A 256 -7.51 -18.77 -11.47
C PHE A 256 -8.57 -17.75 -11.92
N GLU A 257 -9.64 -17.60 -11.17
CA GLU A 257 -10.73 -16.67 -11.49
C GLU A 257 -10.46 -15.25 -10.96
N LEU A 258 -9.57 -15.08 -9.95
CA LEU A 258 -9.33 -13.78 -9.34
C LEU A 258 -7.89 -13.64 -8.81
N VAL A 259 -7.20 -12.56 -9.19
CA VAL A 259 -5.91 -12.16 -8.60
C VAL A 259 -6.11 -11.01 -7.61
N ARG A 260 -5.18 -10.88 -6.65
CA ARG A 260 -5.26 -9.90 -5.57
C ARG A 260 -4.00 -9.04 -5.47
N PRO A 261 -3.71 -8.19 -6.47
CA PRO A 261 -2.60 -7.26 -6.38
C PRO A 261 -2.83 -6.26 -5.24
N GLY A 262 -1.84 -6.17 -4.35
CA GLY A 262 -1.76 -5.15 -3.31
C GLY A 262 -0.78 -4.07 -3.74
N ILE A 263 0.50 -4.24 -3.40
CA ILE A 263 1.52 -3.22 -3.62
C ILE A 263 1.69 -2.82 -5.10
N GLY A 264 1.44 -3.74 -6.05
CA GLY A 264 1.47 -3.44 -7.47
C GLY A 264 0.45 -2.38 -7.91
N LEU A 265 -0.70 -2.27 -7.23
CA LEU A 265 -1.66 -1.17 -7.46
C LEU A 265 -1.01 0.19 -7.17
N TYR A 266 -0.13 0.26 -6.15
CA TYR A 266 0.54 1.49 -5.71
C TYR A 266 1.84 1.78 -6.47
N GLY A 267 2.18 0.90 -7.41
CA GLY A 267 3.30 1.11 -8.32
C GLY A 267 4.63 0.57 -7.80
N TYR A 268 4.60 -0.43 -6.93
CA TYR A 268 5.80 -1.08 -6.40
C TYR A 268 5.77 -2.60 -6.60
N GLU A 269 6.93 -3.18 -6.75
CA GLU A 269 7.16 -4.61 -6.62
C GLU A 269 7.08 -5.05 -5.15
N PRO A 270 6.78 -6.33 -4.88
CA PRO A 270 6.70 -6.84 -3.50
C PRO A 270 8.03 -6.85 -2.75
N ASP A 271 9.13 -7.03 -3.46
CA ASP A 271 10.50 -7.01 -2.95
C ASP A 271 11.43 -6.40 -4.01
N PRO A 272 12.35 -5.47 -3.64
CA PRO A 272 13.31 -4.86 -4.58
C PRO A 272 14.20 -5.88 -5.32
N ALA A 273 14.36 -7.09 -4.79
CA ALA A 273 15.08 -8.16 -5.50
C ALA A 273 14.34 -8.67 -6.75
N MET A 274 13.05 -8.38 -6.90
CA MET A 274 12.27 -8.72 -8.09
C MET A 274 12.50 -7.76 -9.28
N GLY A 275 13.28 -6.71 -9.10
CA GLY A 275 13.55 -5.67 -10.10
C GLY A 275 13.06 -4.30 -9.66
N GLN A 276 12.83 -3.42 -10.62
CA GLN A 276 12.32 -2.07 -10.39
C GLN A 276 10.87 -1.94 -10.88
N PRO A 277 10.07 -0.99 -10.36
CA PRO A 277 8.69 -0.78 -10.82
C PRO A 277 8.57 -0.66 -12.35
N GLN A 278 9.53 0.00 -12.99
CA GLN A 278 9.54 0.21 -14.43
C GLN A 278 9.68 -1.10 -15.22
N ASP A 279 10.37 -2.10 -14.68
CA ASP A 279 10.55 -3.42 -15.32
C ASP A 279 9.20 -4.16 -15.40
N TRP A 280 8.29 -3.84 -14.48
CA TRP A 280 6.92 -4.36 -14.41
C TRP A 280 5.87 -3.41 -15.00
N HIS A 281 6.30 -2.33 -15.68
CA HIS A 281 5.44 -1.27 -16.20
C HIS A 281 4.53 -0.64 -15.13
N LEU A 282 5.05 -0.51 -13.91
CA LEU A 282 4.39 0.13 -12.79
C LEU A 282 4.94 1.54 -12.57
N THR A 283 4.10 2.41 -12.04
CA THR A 283 4.48 3.78 -11.67
C THR A 283 4.15 4.02 -10.20
N PRO A 284 5.14 4.30 -9.33
CA PRO A 284 4.89 4.70 -7.95
C PRO A 284 3.92 5.88 -7.87
N ALA A 285 2.88 5.73 -7.05
CA ALA A 285 1.77 6.67 -7.03
C ALA A 285 1.90 7.77 -5.97
N MET A 286 2.84 7.67 -5.02
CA MET A 286 2.99 8.63 -3.94
C MET A 286 4.31 9.37 -4.02
N VAL A 287 4.24 10.70 -3.83
CA VAL A 287 5.38 11.57 -3.51
C VAL A 287 5.22 12.06 -2.09
N LEU A 288 6.23 11.87 -1.24
CA LEU A 288 6.32 12.54 0.05
C LEU A 288 7.31 13.70 -0.04
N GLN A 289 6.82 14.89 0.22
CA GLN A 289 7.61 16.12 0.22
C GLN A 289 7.43 16.91 1.51
N ALA A 290 8.39 17.82 1.78
CA ALA A 290 8.29 18.79 2.87
C ALA A 290 8.99 20.10 2.50
N GLN A 291 8.64 21.18 3.19
CA GLN A 291 9.41 22.42 3.13
C GLN A 291 10.49 22.44 4.22
N LEU A 292 11.68 22.90 3.87
CA LEU A 292 12.74 23.07 4.85
C LEU A 292 12.35 24.16 5.88
N GLY A 293 12.58 23.85 7.13
CA GLY A 293 12.55 24.81 8.24
C GLY A 293 13.85 25.63 8.32
N THR A 294 14.37 25.76 9.54
CA THR A 294 15.58 26.57 9.78
C THR A 294 16.80 25.99 9.07
N VAL A 295 17.50 26.85 8.34
CA VAL A 295 18.80 26.57 7.74
C VAL A 295 19.89 27.35 8.52
N LYS A 296 20.94 26.67 9.00
CA LYS A 296 22.01 27.30 9.79
C LYS A 296 23.38 26.69 9.55
N ASP A 297 24.42 27.49 9.71
CA ASP A 297 25.81 27.05 9.61
C ASP A 297 26.31 26.43 10.91
N LEU A 298 27.02 25.32 10.80
CA LEU A 298 27.69 24.63 11.91
C LEU A 298 29.20 24.48 11.62
N PRO A 299 30.09 24.66 12.63
CA PRO A 299 31.50 24.37 12.48
C PRO A 299 31.75 22.85 12.41
N ALA A 300 32.95 22.46 11.99
CA ALA A 300 33.41 21.09 12.13
C ALA A 300 33.43 20.67 13.61
N GLY A 301 33.13 19.37 13.87
CA GLY A 301 33.07 18.81 15.22
C GLY A 301 31.81 19.13 16.00
N HIS A 302 30.78 19.71 15.36
CA HIS A 302 29.50 19.98 15.99
C HIS A 302 28.58 18.76 15.93
N SER A 303 27.90 18.46 17.03
CA SER A 303 26.95 17.33 17.06
C SER A 303 25.57 17.70 16.51
N ILE A 304 24.94 16.76 15.78
CA ILE A 304 23.59 16.88 15.29
C ILE A 304 22.67 15.92 16.06
N SER A 305 21.54 16.47 16.55
CA SER A 305 20.44 15.74 17.17
C SER A 305 20.81 14.97 18.46
N TYR A 306 19.87 14.15 18.95
CA TYR A 306 19.96 13.42 20.22
C TYR A 306 21.08 12.38 20.24
N GLY A 307 21.77 12.30 21.38
CA GLY A 307 22.78 11.27 21.64
C GLY A 307 24.10 11.50 20.91
N ARG A 308 24.24 12.64 20.22
CA ARG A 308 25.48 13.00 19.50
C ARG A 308 25.99 11.87 18.60
N THR A 309 25.08 11.20 17.91
CA THR A 309 25.40 10.04 17.06
C THR A 309 25.95 10.45 15.69
N TYR A 310 25.87 11.74 15.37
CA TYR A 310 26.41 12.34 14.16
C TYR A 310 27.20 13.60 14.52
N ILE A 311 28.44 13.74 14.02
CA ILE A 311 29.31 14.87 14.22
C ILE A 311 29.74 15.43 12.86
N THR A 312 29.59 16.74 12.63
CA THR A 312 29.99 17.37 11.37
C THR A 312 31.48 17.17 11.13
N ARG A 313 31.86 16.65 9.96
CA ARG A 313 33.27 16.38 9.61
C ARG A 313 33.98 17.64 9.17
N SER A 314 33.28 18.62 8.64
CA SER A 314 33.76 19.93 8.19
C SER A 314 32.75 21.01 8.57
N ALA A 315 33.09 22.28 8.37
CA ALA A 315 32.08 23.34 8.42
C ALA A 315 31.02 23.09 7.34
N THR A 316 29.76 23.18 7.70
CA THR A 316 28.60 22.85 6.83
C THR A 316 27.39 23.66 7.23
N SER A 317 26.39 23.74 6.35
CA SER A 317 25.04 24.16 6.73
C SER A 317 24.17 22.94 7.00
N THR A 318 23.27 23.05 7.95
CA THR A 318 22.23 22.05 8.21
C THR A 318 20.86 22.64 7.94
N ALA A 319 19.93 21.81 7.51
CA ALA A 319 18.53 22.17 7.32
C ALA A 319 17.63 21.32 8.23
N ASP A 320 16.66 21.99 8.87
CA ASP A 320 15.60 21.32 9.61
C ASP A 320 14.53 20.80 8.63
N LEU A 321 14.21 19.54 8.73
CA LEU A 321 13.12 18.91 7.99
C LEU A 321 11.98 18.66 8.98
N PRO A 322 10.85 19.40 8.90
CA PRO A 322 9.82 19.44 9.94
C PRO A 322 8.86 18.24 9.85
N VAL A 323 9.41 17.04 9.78
CA VAL A 323 8.73 15.74 9.89
C VAL A 323 9.56 14.80 10.78
N GLY A 324 8.87 14.03 11.60
CA GLY A 324 9.49 13.11 12.52
C GLY A 324 8.68 11.83 12.76
N TYR A 325 8.99 11.09 13.83
CA TYR A 325 8.32 9.82 14.05
C TYR A 325 6.84 9.96 14.46
N ALA A 326 6.40 11.16 14.88
CA ALA A 326 4.97 11.45 15.09
C ALA A 326 4.20 11.58 13.77
N ASP A 327 4.90 11.75 12.65
CA ASP A 327 4.35 11.83 11.31
C ASP A 327 4.43 10.50 10.55
N GLY A 328 5.19 9.55 11.11
CA GLY A 328 5.40 8.24 10.52
C GLY A 328 6.81 8.04 9.95
N ILE A 329 7.71 9.03 10.09
CA ILE A 329 9.11 8.85 9.72
C ILE A 329 9.78 7.90 10.71
N HIS A 330 10.34 6.81 10.19
CA HIS A 330 10.92 5.77 11.05
C HIS A 330 12.14 6.29 11.81
N ARG A 331 12.14 6.10 13.14
CA ARG A 331 13.28 6.49 13.98
C ARG A 331 14.54 5.69 13.64
N SER A 332 14.40 4.50 13.09
CA SER A 332 15.50 3.66 12.62
C SER A 332 16.18 4.22 11.35
N ALA A 333 15.51 5.09 10.57
CA ALA A 333 16.09 5.79 9.44
C ALA A 333 16.99 6.98 9.86
N SER A 334 17.45 7.02 11.10
CA SER A 334 18.42 8.00 11.62
C SER A 334 19.80 7.77 11.01
N GLY A 335 20.52 8.86 10.69
CA GLY A 335 21.91 8.78 10.22
C GLY A 335 22.92 8.84 11.37
N PHE A 336 23.95 8.00 11.33
CA PHE A 336 25.05 7.96 12.28
C PHE A 336 26.38 8.05 11.52
N ASN A 337 27.40 8.63 12.13
CA ASN A 337 28.75 8.54 11.59
C ASN A 337 29.77 8.12 12.66
N GLU A 338 30.94 7.65 12.23
CA GLU A 338 32.00 7.14 13.13
C GLU A 338 32.48 8.17 14.16
N ALA A 339 32.39 9.47 13.83
CA ALA A 339 32.76 10.54 14.74
C ALA A 339 31.74 10.74 15.87
N GLY A 340 30.56 10.17 15.74
CA GLY A 340 29.50 10.20 16.76
C GLY A 340 29.73 9.22 17.91
N THR A 341 28.89 9.32 18.92
CA THR A 341 29.04 8.52 20.17
C THR A 341 28.83 7.02 19.96
N LEU A 342 28.24 6.59 18.86
CA LEU A 342 28.05 5.15 18.56
C LEU A 342 29.28 4.53 17.90
N GLY A 343 30.16 5.30 17.31
CA GLY A 343 31.38 4.83 16.61
C GLY A 343 31.07 3.93 15.40
N VAL A 344 29.87 4.07 14.80
CA VAL A 344 29.43 3.29 13.64
C VAL A 344 28.86 4.24 12.58
N GLU A 345 28.91 3.84 11.34
CA GLU A 345 28.23 4.52 10.25
C GLU A 345 26.91 3.83 9.92
N HIS A 346 25.87 4.65 9.70
CA HIS A 346 24.60 4.24 9.16
C HIS A 346 24.03 5.40 8.36
N MET A 347 23.76 5.18 7.09
CA MET A 347 23.18 6.19 6.23
C MET A 347 21.70 6.36 6.59
N GLY A 348 21.31 7.58 6.94
CA GLY A 348 19.90 7.90 7.24
C GLY A 348 19.02 7.92 5.98
N GLY A 349 17.73 8.13 6.16
CA GLY A 349 16.80 8.24 5.04
C GLY A 349 17.22 9.32 4.04
N PRO A 350 17.18 9.03 2.71
CA PRO A 350 17.59 9.97 1.68
C PRO A 350 16.57 11.08 1.48
N VAL A 351 17.03 12.27 1.13
CA VAL A 351 16.20 13.43 0.78
C VAL A 351 16.78 14.11 -0.45
N ARG A 352 16.00 14.33 -1.48
CA ARG A 352 16.38 15.10 -2.65
C ARG A 352 16.14 16.58 -2.40
N ILE A 353 17.20 17.37 -2.47
CA ILE A 353 17.19 18.83 -2.44
C ILE A 353 17.51 19.38 -3.83
N MET A 354 16.98 20.54 -4.15
CA MET A 354 17.40 21.29 -5.34
C MET A 354 18.49 22.27 -4.97
N THR A 355 19.59 22.25 -5.73
CA THR A 355 20.71 23.19 -5.56
C THR A 355 20.90 24.03 -6.81
N SER A 356 21.73 25.05 -6.74
CA SER A 356 22.12 25.85 -7.90
C SER A 356 22.78 25.02 -9.02
N GLU A 357 23.32 23.85 -8.70
CA GLU A 357 23.98 22.93 -9.64
C GLU A 357 23.04 21.80 -10.10
N GLY A 358 21.80 21.74 -9.58
CA GLY A 358 20.79 20.71 -9.87
C GLY A 358 20.40 19.87 -8.65
N PRO A 359 19.69 18.75 -8.86
CA PRO A 359 19.25 17.90 -7.77
C PRO A 359 20.43 17.22 -7.06
N ARG A 360 20.35 17.13 -5.73
CA ARG A 360 21.34 16.48 -4.88
C ARG A 360 20.64 15.63 -3.82
N ILE A 361 21.21 14.48 -3.49
CA ILE A 361 20.77 13.66 -2.35
C ILE A 361 21.60 14.04 -1.12
N VAL A 362 20.89 14.32 -0.05
CA VAL A 362 21.40 14.43 1.31
C VAL A 362 20.64 13.43 2.19
N HIS A 363 21.17 13.12 3.36
CA HIS A 363 20.57 12.10 4.23
C HIS A 363 20.23 12.68 5.60
N VAL A 364 19.24 12.11 6.24
CA VAL A 364 18.93 12.37 7.64
C VAL A 364 20.22 12.17 8.45
N SER A 365 20.64 13.19 9.18
CA SER A 365 21.88 13.25 9.94
C SER A 365 21.57 13.37 11.43
N GLY A 366 22.06 12.42 12.22
CA GLY A 366 21.65 12.26 13.61
C GLY A 366 20.29 11.58 13.76
N ARG A 367 19.76 11.55 14.98
CA ARG A 367 18.51 10.86 15.30
C ARG A 367 17.30 11.63 14.80
N VAL A 368 16.36 10.89 14.18
CA VAL A 368 15.00 11.39 13.91
C VAL A 368 14.33 11.71 15.26
N CYS A 369 13.78 12.93 15.37
CA CYS A 369 13.05 13.41 16.54
C CYS A 369 11.54 13.17 16.38
N MET A 370 10.74 13.64 17.34
CA MET A 370 9.29 13.47 17.32
C MET A 370 8.64 14.18 16.13
N ASP A 371 9.01 15.44 15.90
CA ASP A 371 8.36 16.33 14.93
C ASP A 371 9.30 16.83 13.84
N GLN A 372 10.56 16.42 13.87
CA GLN A 372 11.58 16.90 12.92
C GLN A 372 12.77 15.94 12.80
N CYS A 373 13.52 16.08 11.73
CA CYS A 373 14.87 15.53 11.58
C CYS A 373 15.78 16.57 10.89
N ILE A 374 17.08 16.35 10.95
CA ILE A 374 18.06 17.29 10.43
C ILE A 374 18.79 16.68 9.25
N LEU A 375 19.05 17.50 8.26
CA LEU A 375 19.88 17.19 7.09
C LEU A 375 21.20 17.92 7.21
N ASP A 376 22.33 17.22 7.07
CA ASP A 376 23.64 17.84 6.80
C ASP A 376 23.71 18.07 5.29
N LEU A 377 23.81 19.34 4.87
CA LEU A 377 23.86 19.68 3.44
C LEU A 377 25.23 19.35 2.83
N CYS A 378 26.20 18.96 3.66
CA CYS A 378 27.60 18.71 3.26
C CYS A 378 28.21 19.86 2.45
N GLY A 379 27.92 21.09 2.84
CA GLY A 379 28.36 22.33 2.19
C GLY A 379 27.64 23.56 2.74
N SER A 380 28.02 24.73 2.25
CA SER A 380 27.35 25.99 2.61
C SER A 380 26.01 26.10 1.88
N ALA A 381 24.93 26.33 2.61
CA ALA A 381 23.59 26.54 2.04
C ALA A 381 23.58 27.71 1.03
N ALA A 382 24.28 28.79 1.34
CA ALA A 382 24.38 29.94 0.43
C ALA A 382 25.06 29.58 -0.90
N GLN A 383 26.12 28.74 -0.88
CA GLN A 383 26.77 28.26 -2.11
C GLN A 383 25.90 27.25 -2.87
N LEU A 384 25.15 26.42 -2.15
CA LEU A 384 24.26 25.45 -2.74
C LEU A 384 22.94 26.08 -3.27
N GLY A 385 22.65 27.32 -2.87
CA GLY A 385 21.39 27.98 -3.21
C GLY A 385 20.18 27.38 -2.48
N VAL A 386 20.39 26.84 -1.28
CA VAL A 386 19.36 26.22 -0.43
C VAL A 386 18.94 27.18 0.65
N ALA A 387 17.65 27.35 0.85
CA ALA A 387 17.03 28.28 1.79
C ALA A 387 15.88 27.67 2.58
N GLU A 388 15.51 28.36 3.67
CA GLU A 388 14.28 28.07 4.41
C GLU A 388 13.06 28.19 3.49
N GLY A 389 12.11 27.25 3.58
CA GLY A 389 10.93 27.18 2.73
C GLY A 389 11.12 26.44 1.40
N ASP A 390 12.34 26.05 1.05
CA ASP A 390 12.53 25.22 -0.15
C ASP A 390 11.83 23.88 0.00
N THR A 391 11.17 23.44 -1.07
CA THR A 391 10.53 22.12 -1.10
C THR A 391 11.56 21.05 -1.42
N VAL A 392 11.57 20.00 -0.62
CA VAL A 392 12.43 18.82 -0.75
C VAL A 392 11.57 17.56 -0.86
N GLU A 393 12.11 16.53 -1.53
CA GLU A 393 11.43 15.25 -1.72
C GLU A 393 12.10 14.17 -0.88
N LEU A 394 11.31 13.52 -0.02
CA LEU A 394 11.78 12.39 0.76
C LEU A 394 11.77 11.12 -0.10
N PHE A 395 10.69 10.88 -0.82
CA PHE A 395 10.60 9.83 -1.83
C PHE A 395 9.49 10.14 -2.85
N GLY A 396 9.64 9.54 -4.03
CA GLY A 396 8.67 9.67 -5.11
C GLY A 396 8.83 8.58 -6.16
N PRO A 397 8.23 8.75 -7.34
CA PRO A 397 8.47 7.88 -8.48
C PRO A 397 9.89 8.11 -8.99
N GLY A 398 10.71 7.05 -8.98
CA GLY A 398 12.12 7.17 -9.35
C GLY A 398 12.78 5.82 -9.48
N ARG A 399 14.08 5.84 -9.78
CA ARG A 399 14.93 4.67 -9.96
C ARG A 399 15.82 4.37 -8.76
N GLY A 400 15.74 5.18 -7.71
CA GLY A 400 16.53 5.08 -6.50
C GLY A 400 17.45 6.27 -6.25
N GLU A 401 17.91 6.39 -5.00
CA GLU A 401 18.77 7.49 -4.54
C GLU A 401 20.08 7.61 -5.32
N GLN A 402 20.64 6.49 -5.80
CA GLN A 402 21.85 6.46 -6.62
C GLN A 402 21.70 7.19 -7.97
N TYR A 403 20.47 7.41 -8.42
CA TYR A 403 20.14 8.20 -9.62
C TYR A 403 19.64 9.60 -9.28
N GLY A 404 19.69 10.01 -8.00
CA GLY A 404 19.14 11.28 -7.54
C GLY A 404 17.60 11.29 -7.43
N GLU A 405 16.96 10.13 -7.42
CA GLU A 405 15.51 9.91 -7.44
C GLU A 405 15.11 8.99 -6.28
N PRO A 406 15.06 9.46 -5.02
CA PRO A 406 14.84 8.62 -3.86
C PRO A 406 13.44 7.98 -3.89
N THR A 407 13.36 6.71 -3.52
CA THR A 407 12.14 5.91 -3.49
C THR A 407 11.75 5.52 -2.07
N ALA A 408 10.54 5.00 -1.90
CA ALA A 408 10.13 4.44 -0.60
C ALA A 408 10.97 3.21 -0.22
N ASP A 409 11.52 2.47 -1.19
CA ASP A 409 12.43 1.34 -0.91
C ASP A 409 13.80 1.80 -0.39
N ASP A 410 14.29 2.98 -0.83
CA ASP A 410 15.51 3.57 -0.25
C ASP A 410 15.27 3.95 1.22
N TRP A 411 14.12 4.52 1.54
CA TRP A 411 13.71 4.78 2.92
C TRP A 411 13.52 3.49 3.73
N ALA A 412 12.92 2.47 3.13
CA ALA A 412 12.75 1.16 3.75
C ALA A 412 14.11 0.53 4.08
N ARG A 413 15.07 0.60 3.16
CA ARG A 413 16.45 0.14 3.38
C ARG A 413 17.12 0.89 4.54
N ALA A 414 17.02 2.22 4.57
CA ALA A 414 17.54 3.04 5.67
C ALA A 414 16.87 2.75 7.01
N ALA A 415 15.60 2.36 7.00
CA ALA A 415 14.82 2.02 8.20
C ALA A 415 14.93 0.54 8.63
N GLY A 416 15.48 -0.34 7.79
CA GLY A 416 15.51 -1.79 8.02
C GLY A 416 14.13 -2.44 7.93
N THR A 417 13.31 -2.01 6.97
CA THR A 417 11.94 -2.47 6.76
C THR A 417 11.61 -2.59 5.26
N ILE A 418 10.33 -2.58 4.89
CA ILE A 418 9.81 -2.66 3.52
C ILE A 418 8.96 -1.42 3.17
N SER A 419 8.84 -1.09 1.88
CA SER A 419 8.06 0.06 1.39
C SER A 419 6.61 0.07 1.87
N TYR A 420 5.99 -1.08 2.05
CA TYR A 420 4.66 -1.22 2.64
C TYR A 420 4.53 -0.50 4.00
N GLU A 421 5.55 -0.65 4.87
CA GLU A 421 5.54 -0.03 6.19
C GLU A 421 5.82 1.47 6.10
N ILE A 422 6.69 1.89 5.17
CA ILE A 422 6.93 3.33 4.92
C ILE A 422 5.59 4.03 4.61
N PHE A 423 4.78 3.48 3.71
CA PHE A 423 3.49 4.09 3.35
C PHE A 423 2.46 4.04 4.49
N THR A 424 2.32 2.87 5.11
CA THR A 424 1.26 2.64 6.12
C THR A 424 1.54 3.31 7.46
N CYS A 425 2.79 3.68 7.72
CA CYS A 425 3.18 4.44 8.91
C CYS A 425 2.88 5.94 8.79
N LEU A 426 2.71 6.49 7.58
CA LEU A 426 2.38 7.91 7.42
C LEU A 426 1.08 8.26 8.13
N ARG A 427 1.13 9.22 9.04
CA ARG A 427 0.02 9.59 9.91
C ARG A 427 -0.81 10.74 9.33
N ASN A 428 -1.97 10.96 9.93
CA ASN A 428 -2.96 11.94 9.45
C ASN A 428 -2.53 13.41 9.59
N ARG A 429 -1.39 13.70 10.28
CA ARG A 429 -0.82 15.05 10.33
C ARG A 429 -0.33 15.50 8.94
N ILE A 430 0.11 14.54 8.10
CA ILE A 430 0.52 14.82 6.74
C ILE A 430 -0.73 14.79 5.84
N PRO A 431 -1.16 15.92 5.25
CA PRO A 431 -2.29 15.93 4.35
C PRO A 431 -2.00 15.10 3.09
N ARG A 432 -3.01 14.34 2.64
CA ARG A 432 -3.00 13.67 1.33
C ARG A 432 -3.63 14.59 0.32
N LEU A 433 -2.94 14.84 -0.79
CA LEU A 433 -3.42 15.62 -1.92
C LEU A 433 -3.50 14.71 -3.14
N TYR A 434 -4.53 14.87 -3.97
CA TYR A 434 -4.81 13.97 -5.08
C TYR A 434 -4.71 14.70 -6.40
N ARG A 435 -3.82 14.21 -7.27
CA ARG A 435 -3.61 14.72 -8.62
C ARG A 435 -4.39 13.92 -9.66
N HIS A 436 -4.68 14.53 -10.79
CA HIS A 436 -5.36 13.93 -11.94
C HIS A 436 -6.74 13.34 -11.61
N ALA A 437 -7.40 13.83 -10.55
CA ALA A 437 -8.71 13.33 -10.17
C ALA A 437 -9.74 13.53 -11.29
N TYR A 438 -9.72 14.69 -11.92
CA TYR A 438 -10.65 15.04 -13.02
C TYR A 438 -10.36 14.26 -14.32
N ASP A 439 -9.14 13.78 -14.53
CA ASP A 439 -8.75 12.96 -15.69
C ASP A 439 -9.10 11.47 -15.52
N VAL A 440 -9.22 11.05 -14.27
CA VAL A 440 -9.38 9.64 -13.91
C VAL A 440 -10.83 9.30 -13.60
N LEU A 441 -11.53 10.21 -12.93
CA LEU A 441 -12.83 9.96 -12.30
C LEU A 441 -13.96 10.70 -13.00
N GLY A 442 -15.11 10.07 -13.09
CA GLY A 442 -16.33 10.73 -13.56
C GLY A 442 -16.87 11.74 -12.54
N ALA A 443 -17.76 12.63 -13.00
CA ALA A 443 -18.31 13.71 -12.17
C ALA A 443 -18.98 13.23 -10.88
N ASP A 444 -19.60 12.05 -10.89
CA ASP A 444 -20.24 11.48 -9.71
C ASP A 444 -19.20 11.00 -8.68
N ASP A 445 -18.08 10.45 -9.12
CA ASP A 445 -16.98 10.01 -8.26
C ASP A 445 -16.23 11.20 -7.65
N ILE A 446 -16.01 12.25 -8.42
CA ILE A 446 -15.39 13.50 -7.93
C ILE A 446 -16.17 14.05 -6.73
N ARG A 447 -17.51 14.00 -6.75
CA ARG A 447 -18.35 14.49 -5.63
C ARG A 447 -18.19 13.70 -4.34
N LEU A 448 -17.61 12.49 -4.41
CA LEU A 448 -17.33 11.65 -3.25
C LEU A 448 -16.01 12.02 -2.56
N LEU A 449 -15.19 12.87 -3.22
CA LEU A 449 -13.89 13.29 -2.71
C LEU A 449 -13.99 14.66 -2.02
N ASP A 450 -13.09 14.88 -1.08
CA ASP A 450 -12.88 16.20 -0.49
C ASP A 450 -12.21 17.11 -1.54
N SER A 451 -12.97 18.08 -2.05
CA SER A 451 -12.49 19.00 -3.08
C SER A 451 -11.28 19.85 -2.65
N SER A 452 -11.09 20.08 -1.35
CA SER A 452 -9.93 20.82 -0.82
C SER A 452 -8.62 20.04 -0.93
N ARG A 453 -8.69 18.75 -1.23
CA ARG A 453 -7.53 17.84 -1.40
C ARG A 453 -7.20 17.55 -2.87
N LEU A 454 -7.95 18.10 -3.84
CA LEU A 454 -7.72 17.88 -5.27
C LEU A 454 -6.76 18.96 -5.82
N ILE A 455 -5.64 18.53 -6.42
CA ILE A 455 -4.59 19.40 -6.99
C ILE A 455 -4.22 19.00 -8.42
#